data_90f18eff13b0c8e3f6bfb2b7f2534eef
#
_entry.id   90f18eff13b0c8e3f6bfb2b7f2534eef
#
_cell.length_a   1.000
_cell.length_b   1.000
_cell.length_c   1.000
_cell.angle_alpha   90.00
_cell.angle_beta   90.00
_cell.angle_gamma   90.00
#
_symmetry.space_group_name_H-M   'P 1'
#
loop_
_entity.id
_entity.type
_entity.pdbx_description
1 polymer ?
#
loop_
_entity_poly.entity_id
_entity_poly.type
_entity_poly.pdbx_seq_one_letter_code
_entity_poly.pdbx_strand_id
1 'polypeptide(L)'
;MIRGALVGLGFAAEENISYFHMAAGAALARFLTANFLHMSLTALVALSVYDASRGRSTPRDRFDVIFPLAVGIHGAYDFFLSSNAVGGLSLVSMLLFIIVSRQFLRQLLIASSAEEEQGALRLLITSMFLLTGVSYVYATTLAGPLIALQLIYLGFLGVVIVIFMFVRELSPG
;
A
#
# COMPACT_ATOMS: atom_id res chain seq x y z
N MET A 1 -15.33 -2.14 -1.47
CA MET A 1 -13.93 -1.98 -1.02
C MET A 1 -12.97 -2.87 -1.78
N ILE A 2 -13.11 -4.21 -1.83
CA ILE A 2 -12.20 -5.15 -2.53
C ILE A 2 -12.03 -4.81 -4.01
N ARG A 3 -13.11 -4.50 -4.74
CA ARG A 3 -13.01 -4.08 -6.15
C ARG A 3 -12.17 -2.82 -6.34
N GLY A 4 -12.29 -1.85 -5.44
CA GLY A 4 -11.45 -0.65 -5.45
C GLY A 4 -9.98 -0.98 -5.16
N ALA A 5 -9.70 -1.91 -4.25
CA ALA A 5 -8.36 -2.39 -3.99
C ALA A 5 -7.71 -3.02 -5.23
N LEU A 6 -8.46 -3.84 -5.98
CA LEU A 6 -7.97 -4.45 -7.23
C LEU A 6 -7.69 -3.40 -8.32
N VAL A 7 -8.52 -2.37 -8.45
CA VAL A 7 -8.27 -1.25 -9.37
C VAL A 7 -6.99 -0.52 -8.97
N GLY A 8 -6.80 -0.25 -7.67
CA GLY A 8 -5.57 0.38 -7.15
C GLY A 8 -4.32 -0.44 -7.42
N LEU A 9 -4.39 -1.77 -7.32
CA LEU A 9 -3.28 -2.66 -7.68
C LEU A 9 -2.97 -2.61 -9.18
N GLY A 10 -3.99 -2.55 -10.05
CA GLY A 10 -3.80 -2.40 -11.49
C GLY A 10 -3.09 -1.09 -11.85
N PHE A 11 -3.49 0.03 -11.22
CA PHE A 11 -2.84 1.32 -11.38
C PHE A 11 -1.38 1.28 -10.89
N ALA A 12 -1.13 0.69 -9.72
CA ALA A 12 0.21 0.54 -9.18
C ALA A 12 1.12 -0.30 -10.10
N ALA A 13 0.60 -1.34 -10.74
CA ALA A 13 1.35 -2.16 -11.67
C ALA A 13 1.79 -1.35 -12.89
N GLU A 14 0.90 -0.54 -13.47
CA GLU A 14 1.21 0.34 -14.60
C GLU A 14 2.28 1.38 -14.23
N GLU A 15 2.10 2.05 -13.10
CA GLU A 15 3.05 3.04 -12.62
C GLU A 15 4.44 2.43 -12.34
N ASN A 16 4.50 1.25 -11.75
CA ASN A 16 5.76 0.55 -11.49
C ASN A 16 6.51 0.20 -12.78
N ILE A 17 5.83 -0.15 -13.87
CA ILE A 17 6.47 -0.36 -15.18
C ILE A 17 7.22 0.90 -15.60
N SER A 18 6.61 2.07 -15.47
CA SER A 18 7.24 3.35 -15.78
C SER A 18 8.47 3.63 -14.90
N TYR A 19 8.38 3.35 -13.60
CA TYR A 19 9.51 3.52 -12.68
C TYR A 19 10.66 2.55 -12.94
N PHE A 20 10.38 1.29 -13.31
CA PHE A 20 11.42 0.32 -13.67
C PHE A 20 12.26 0.78 -14.88
N HIS A 21 11.65 1.45 -15.83
CA HIS A 21 12.36 2.03 -16.96
C HIS A 21 13.26 3.22 -16.58
N MET A 22 12.89 3.98 -15.55
CA MET A 22 13.64 5.18 -15.15
C MET A 22 14.72 4.90 -14.11
N ALA A 23 14.49 4.04 -13.13
CA ALA A 23 15.39 3.80 -12.01
C ALA A 23 15.11 2.45 -11.32
N ALA A 24 15.57 1.36 -11.88
CA ALA A 24 15.27 -0.01 -11.42
C ALA A 24 15.54 -0.23 -9.92
N GLY A 25 16.61 0.34 -9.36
CA GLY A 25 16.95 0.17 -7.94
C GLY A 25 15.97 0.85 -6.98
N ALA A 26 15.56 2.09 -7.29
CA ALA A 26 14.59 2.83 -6.49
C ALA A 26 13.18 2.23 -6.62
N ALA A 27 12.83 1.72 -7.81
CA ALA A 27 11.55 1.09 -8.07
C ALA A 27 11.30 -0.15 -7.20
N LEU A 28 12.32 -0.96 -6.93
CA LEU A 28 12.18 -2.17 -6.12
C LEU A 28 11.88 -1.90 -4.65
N ALA A 29 12.56 -0.94 -4.03
CA ALA A 29 12.29 -0.55 -2.65
C ALA A 29 10.88 0.03 -2.49
N ARG A 30 10.40 0.74 -3.52
CA ARG A 30 9.08 1.35 -3.60
C ARG A 30 7.97 0.35 -3.89
N PHE A 31 8.27 -0.71 -4.63
CA PHE A 31 7.29 -1.65 -5.18
C PHE A 31 6.32 -2.22 -4.13
N LEU A 32 6.81 -2.59 -2.95
CA LEU A 32 5.98 -3.17 -1.90
C LEU A 32 5.11 -2.12 -1.20
N THR A 33 5.67 -0.95 -0.88
CA THR A 33 4.94 0.10 -0.16
C THR A 33 3.99 0.86 -1.07
N ALA A 34 4.40 1.18 -2.30
CA ALA A 34 3.55 1.89 -3.25
C ALA A 34 2.34 1.06 -3.67
N ASN A 35 2.52 -0.23 -4.01
CA ASN A 35 1.41 -1.10 -4.36
C ASN A 35 0.34 -1.15 -3.27
N PHE A 36 0.77 -1.29 -2.02
CA PHE A 36 -0.15 -1.32 -0.90
C PHE A 36 -0.82 0.05 -0.66
N LEU A 37 -0.08 1.14 -0.86
CA LEU A 37 -0.63 2.50 -0.76
C LEU A 37 -1.72 2.75 -1.80
N HIS A 38 -1.45 2.45 -3.08
CA HIS A 38 -2.43 2.59 -4.18
C HIS A 38 -3.68 1.75 -3.93
N MET A 39 -3.47 0.49 -3.54
CA MET A 39 -4.54 -0.42 -3.18
C MET A 39 -5.41 0.18 -2.06
N SER A 40 -4.78 0.66 -1.01
CA SER A 40 -5.45 1.21 0.17
C SER A 40 -6.21 2.50 -0.13
N LEU A 41 -5.58 3.46 -0.82
CA LEU A 41 -6.21 4.74 -1.17
C LEU A 41 -7.40 4.53 -2.10
N THR A 42 -7.24 3.72 -3.16
CA THR A 42 -8.32 3.46 -4.12
C THR A 42 -9.48 2.68 -3.47
N ALA A 43 -9.18 1.76 -2.54
CA ALA A 43 -10.19 1.05 -1.78
C ALA A 43 -11.01 1.98 -0.87
N LEU A 44 -10.36 2.95 -0.20
CA LEU A 44 -11.04 3.94 0.65
C LEU A 44 -11.91 4.90 -0.18
N VAL A 45 -11.43 5.33 -1.34
CA VAL A 45 -12.23 6.12 -2.29
C VAL A 45 -13.44 5.32 -2.78
N ALA A 46 -13.25 4.06 -3.17
CA ALA A 46 -14.35 3.21 -3.61
C ALA A 46 -15.38 2.95 -2.49
N LEU A 47 -14.94 2.87 -1.24
CA LEU A 47 -15.85 2.77 -0.09
C LEU A 47 -16.68 4.03 0.06
N SER A 48 -16.09 5.22 -0.04
CA SER A 48 -16.83 6.48 0.05
C SER A 48 -17.90 6.63 -1.04
N VAL A 49 -17.61 6.18 -2.27
CA VAL A 49 -18.59 6.12 -3.37
C VAL A 49 -19.71 5.16 -3.06
N TYR A 50 -19.38 3.98 -2.55
CA TYR A 50 -20.37 2.96 -2.17
C TYR A 50 -21.30 3.46 -1.06
N ASP A 51 -20.74 4.07 0.00
CA ASP A 51 -21.54 4.60 1.10
C ASP A 51 -22.42 5.77 0.67
N ALA A 52 -21.92 6.63 -0.24
CA ALA A 52 -22.72 7.68 -0.86
C ALA A 52 -23.91 7.09 -1.65
N SER A 53 -23.69 6.05 -2.43
CA SER A 53 -24.73 5.38 -3.21
C SER A 53 -25.83 4.72 -2.33
N ARG A 54 -25.50 4.44 -1.08
CA ARG A 54 -26.42 3.84 -0.08
C ARG A 54 -27.01 4.86 0.89
N GLY A 55 -26.73 6.15 0.73
CA GLY A 55 -27.17 7.20 1.65
C GLY A 55 -26.58 7.09 3.06
N ARG A 56 -25.43 6.41 3.22
CA ARG A 56 -24.76 6.15 4.49
C ARG A 56 -23.54 7.05 4.76
N SER A 57 -23.25 7.96 3.84
CA SER A 57 -22.09 8.85 3.97
C SER A 57 -22.23 9.77 5.18
N THR A 58 -21.22 9.79 6.03
CA THR A 58 -21.03 10.84 7.03
C THR A 58 -20.34 12.06 6.40
N PRO A 59 -20.36 13.26 7.00
CA PRO A 59 -19.65 14.41 6.48
C PRO A 59 -18.14 14.19 6.24
N ARG A 60 -17.53 13.25 6.98
CA ARG A 60 -16.10 12.92 6.89
C ARG A 60 -15.78 11.88 5.80
N ASP A 61 -16.74 11.03 5.45
CA ASP A 61 -16.57 9.91 4.52
C ASP A 61 -17.11 10.24 3.12
N ARG A 62 -17.50 11.49 2.88
CA ARG A 62 -18.01 11.94 1.58
C ARG A 62 -16.91 11.88 0.52
N PHE A 63 -17.30 11.52 -0.69
CA PHE A 63 -16.40 11.44 -1.83
C PHE A 63 -15.64 12.74 -2.11
N ASP A 64 -16.31 13.88 -1.99
CA ASP A 64 -15.73 15.23 -2.17
C ASP A 64 -14.66 15.58 -1.10
N VAL A 65 -14.57 14.82 -0.02
CA VAL A 65 -13.52 14.94 1.00
C VAL A 65 -12.45 13.85 0.80
N ILE A 66 -12.89 12.60 0.66
CA ILE A 66 -11.96 11.44 0.61
C ILE A 66 -11.13 11.44 -0.67
N PHE A 67 -11.71 11.78 -1.82
CA PHE A 67 -10.98 11.76 -3.09
C PHE A 67 -9.85 12.80 -3.15
N PRO A 68 -10.07 14.11 -2.88
CA PRO A 68 -8.98 15.08 -2.82
C PRO A 68 -7.91 14.73 -1.78
N LEU A 69 -8.33 14.19 -0.63
CA LEU A 69 -7.40 13.75 0.40
C LEU A 69 -6.53 12.60 -0.10
N ALA A 70 -7.10 11.60 -0.78
CA ALA A 70 -6.36 10.50 -1.35
C ALA A 70 -5.35 10.97 -2.41
N VAL A 71 -5.74 11.89 -3.29
CA VAL A 71 -4.84 12.51 -4.29
C VAL A 71 -3.71 13.27 -3.61
N GLY A 72 -4.03 14.09 -2.58
CA GLY A 72 -3.04 14.85 -1.82
C GLY A 72 -2.04 13.95 -1.07
N ILE A 73 -2.51 12.86 -0.44
CA ILE A 73 -1.65 11.89 0.25
C ILE A 73 -0.75 11.17 -0.75
N HIS A 74 -1.28 10.75 -1.90
CA HIS A 74 -0.49 10.10 -2.94
C HIS A 74 0.62 11.02 -3.45
N GLY A 75 0.28 12.24 -3.85
CA GLY A 75 1.26 13.22 -4.31
C GLY A 75 2.31 13.58 -3.25
N ALA A 76 1.91 13.72 -1.99
CA ALA A 76 2.83 13.96 -0.88
C ALA A 76 3.76 12.76 -0.66
N TYR A 77 3.23 11.52 -0.71
CA TYR A 77 4.04 10.31 -0.60
C TYR A 77 5.14 10.26 -1.66
N ASP A 78 4.79 10.49 -2.93
CA ASP A 78 5.73 10.48 -4.05
C ASP A 78 6.74 11.63 -3.96
N PHE A 79 6.28 12.83 -3.61
CA PHE A 79 7.14 13.99 -3.43
C PHE A 79 8.22 13.74 -2.37
N PHE A 80 7.85 13.29 -1.18
CA PHE A 80 8.79 13.06 -0.09
C PHE A 80 9.68 11.84 -0.32
N LEU A 81 9.23 10.86 -1.10
CA LEU A 81 10.02 9.69 -1.46
C LEU A 81 11.05 9.99 -2.54
N SER A 82 10.70 10.84 -3.53
CA SER A 82 11.51 11.12 -4.73
C SER A 82 12.40 12.35 -4.58
N SER A 83 12.10 13.25 -3.63
CA SER A 83 12.80 14.53 -3.50
C SER A 83 14.14 14.40 -2.75
N ASN A 84 15.23 14.40 -3.48
CA ASN A 84 16.59 14.48 -2.91
C ASN A 84 16.84 15.81 -2.18
N ALA A 85 16.07 16.87 -2.47
CA ALA A 85 16.21 18.19 -1.87
C ALA A 85 15.79 18.24 -0.39
N VAL A 86 15.04 17.23 0.06
CA VAL A 86 14.41 17.18 1.39
C VAL A 86 14.94 15.98 2.18
N GLY A 87 16.27 15.81 2.18
CA GLY A 87 16.94 14.72 2.90
C GLY A 87 16.43 14.60 4.35
N GLY A 88 15.95 13.41 4.72
CA GLY A 88 15.36 13.13 6.03
C GLY A 88 13.83 13.20 6.08
N LEU A 89 13.14 13.76 5.08
CA LEU A 89 11.67 13.77 5.03
C LEU A 89 11.06 12.48 4.39
N SER A 90 11.86 11.51 3.97
CA SER A 90 11.39 10.16 3.61
C SER A 90 10.60 9.48 4.74
N LEU A 91 10.84 9.86 6.00
CA LEU A 91 10.04 9.45 7.14
C LEU A 91 8.58 9.91 7.02
N VAL A 92 8.30 11.05 6.37
CA VAL A 92 6.93 11.52 6.13
C VAL A 92 6.19 10.56 5.20
N SER A 93 6.82 10.07 4.13
CA SER A 93 6.23 9.05 3.25
C SER A 93 5.90 7.77 4.02
N MET A 94 6.79 7.35 4.93
CA MET A 94 6.55 6.18 5.78
C MET A 94 5.39 6.40 6.75
N LEU A 95 5.27 7.58 7.36
CA LEU A 95 4.13 7.93 8.22
C LEU A 95 2.81 7.96 7.44
N LEU A 96 2.79 8.57 6.25
CA LEU A 96 1.61 8.57 5.38
C LEU A 96 1.19 7.15 5.01
N PHE A 97 2.16 6.30 4.63
CA PHE A 97 1.94 4.89 4.35
C PHE A 97 1.31 4.16 5.54
N ILE A 98 1.85 4.34 6.76
CA ILE A 98 1.35 3.71 7.98
C ILE A 98 -0.10 4.15 8.28
N ILE A 99 -0.38 5.45 8.19
CA ILE A 99 -1.71 6.01 8.48
C ILE A 99 -2.76 5.45 7.50
N VAL A 100 -2.46 5.48 6.21
CA VAL A 100 -3.37 4.98 5.17
C VAL A 100 -3.59 3.48 5.29
N SER A 101 -2.51 2.72 5.47
CA SER A 101 -2.56 1.27 5.63
C SER A 101 -3.41 0.86 6.83
N ARG A 102 -3.21 1.53 7.96
CA ARG A 102 -4.02 1.31 9.17
C ARG A 102 -5.50 1.60 8.94
N GLN A 103 -5.81 2.72 8.30
CA GLN A 103 -7.20 3.07 8.01
C GLN A 103 -7.86 2.05 7.07
N PHE A 104 -7.14 1.62 6.02
CA PHE A 104 -7.62 0.58 5.11
C PHE A 104 -7.90 -0.74 5.85
N LEU A 105 -6.93 -1.24 6.63
CA LEU A 105 -7.06 -2.48 7.38
C LEU A 105 -8.23 -2.41 8.36
N ARG A 106 -8.38 -1.31 9.08
CA ARG A 106 -9.50 -1.11 10.00
C ARG A 106 -10.87 -1.17 9.29
N GLN A 107 -10.99 -0.54 8.13
CA GLN A 107 -12.23 -0.59 7.34
C GLN A 107 -12.48 -1.99 6.77
N LEU A 108 -11.41 -2.69 6.39
CA LEU A 108 -11.50 -4.07 5.92
C LEU A 108 -12.05 -4.99 7.02
N LEU A 109 -11.53 -4.87 8.25
CA LEU A 109 -11.97 -5.65 9.41
C LEU A 109 -13.43 -5.37 9.77
N ILE A 110 -13.86 -4.11 9.76
CA ILE A 110 -15.27 -3.74 10.02
C ILE A 110 -16.21 -4.37 8.96
N ALA A 111 -15.74 -4.55 7.73
CA ALA A 111 -16.53 -5.07 6.62
C ALA A 111 -16.52 -6.61 6.51
N SER A 112 -15.65 -7.30 7.24
CA SER A 112 -15.42 -8.74 7.14
C SER A 112 -16.00 -9.51 8.33
N SER A 113 -16.48 -10.74 8.10
CA SER A 113 -16.77 -11.69 9.18
C SER A 113 -15.49 -12.34 9.71
N ALA A 114 -15.50 -12.94 10.89
CA ALA A 114 -14.31 -13.55 11.51
C ALA A 114 -13.65 -14.65 10.64
N GLU A 115 -14.44 -15.41 9.88
CA GLU A 115 -13.90 -16.43 8.95
C GLU A 115 -13.30 -15.78 7.69
N GLU A 116 -13.94 -14.75 7.14
CA GLU A 116 -13.43 -13.98 6.00
C GLU A 116 -12.16 -13.23 6.39
N GLU A 117 -12.05 -12.80 7.63
CA GLU A 117 -10.90 -12.10 8.20
C GLU A 117 -9.63 -12.97 8.19
N GLN A 118 -9.72 -14.23 8.64
CA GLN A 118 -8.59 -15.17 8.59
C GLN A 118 -8.19 -15.52 7.15
N GLY A 119 -9.17 -15.66 6.25
CA GLY A 119 -8.93 -15.86 4.82
C GLY A 119 -8.22 -14.67 4.18
N ALA A 120 -8.68 -13.46 4.47
CA ALA A 120 -8.08 -12.21 3.97
C ALA A 120 -6.65 -12.01 4.49
N LEU A 121 -6.40 -12.33 5.77
CA LEU A 121 -5.05 -12.28 6.35
C LEU A 121 -4.09 -13.25 5.67
N ARG A 122 -4.50 -14.52 5.50
CA ARG A 122 -3.68 -15.52 4.82
C ARG A 122 -3.37 -15.09 3.38
N LEU A 123 -4.38 -14.60 2.66
CA LEU A 123 -4.20 -14.12 1.29
C LEU A 123 -3.25 -12.92 1.24
N LEU A 124 -3.40 -11.96 2.14
CA LEU A 124 -2.52 -10.78 2.24
C LEU A 124 -1.07 -11.21 2.49
N ILE A 125 -0.82 -12.02 3.52
CA ILE A 125 0.52 -12.49 3.88
C ILE A 125 1.13 -13.28 2.71
N THR A 126 0.39 -14.23 2.14
CA THR A 126 0.86 -15.05 1.02
C THR A 126 1.19 -14.19 -0.19
N SER A 127 0.32 -13.22 -0.53
CA SER A 127 0.55 -12.31 -1.65
C SER A 127 1.77 -11.42 -1.44
N MET A 128 1.98 -10.92 -0.23
CA MET A 128 3.16 -10.10 0.10
C MET A 128 4.46 -10.91 0.02
N PHE A 129 4.46 -12.16 0.50
CA PHE A 129 5.63 -13.04 0.38
C PHE A 129 5.90 -13.41 -1.08
N LEU A 130 4.86 -13.75 -1.85
CA LEU A 130 4.99 -14.06 -3.28
C LEU A 130 5.55 -12.86 -4.05
N LEU A 131 4.99 -11.67 -3.81
CA LEU A 131 5.43 -10.43 -4.44
C LEU A 131 6.89 -10.11 -4.11
N THR A 132 7.28 -10.27 -2.83
CA THR A 132 8.66 -10.08 -2.38
C THR A 132 9.59 -11.09 -3.04
N GLY A 133 9.18 -12.36 -3.12
CA GLY A 133 9.96 -13.42 -3.76
C GLY A 133 10.17 -13.18 -5.25
N VAL A 134 9.11 -12.83 -5.98
CA VAL A 134 9.19 -12.49 -7.41
C VAL A 134 10.07 -11.26 -7.63
N SER A 135 9.94 -10.23 -6.80
CA SER A 135 10.78 -9.03 -6.86
C SER A 135 12.25 -9.35 -6.61
N TYR A 136 12.54 -10.25 -5.65
CA TYR A 136 13.91 -10.71 -5.38
C TYR A 136 14.51 -11.44 -6.58
N VAL A 137 13.78 -12.39 -7.16
CA VAL A 137 14.24 -13.12 -8.35
C VAL A 137 14.53 -12.15 -9.49
N TYR A 138 13.61 -11.23 -9.76
CA TYR A 138 13.79 -10.22 -10.80
C TYR A 138 15.00 -9.32 -10.54
N ALA A 139 15.13 -8.77 -9.32
CA ALA A 139 16.27 -7.95 -8.95
C ALA A 139 17.60 -8.70 -9.06
N THR A 140 17.61 -10.00 -8.73
CA THR A 140 18.79 -10.85 -8.83
C THR A 140 19.27 -10.99 -10.27
N THR A 141 18.36 -11.08 -11.25
CA THR A 141 18.71 -11.12 -12.67
C THR A 141 19.34 -9.83 -13.18
N LEU A 142 18.99 -8.68 -12.57
CA LEU A 142 19.47 -7.36 -13.00
C LEU A 142 20.77 -6.93 -12.30
N ALA A 143 20.88 -7.17 -10.99
CA ALA A 143 21.93 -6.57 -10.16
C ALA A 143 22.75 -7.61 -9.37
N GLY A 144 22.40 -8.89 -9.46
CA GLY A 144 23.00 -9.95 -8.68
C GLY A 144 22.37 -10.09 -7.26
N PRO A 145 22.56 -11.25 -6.60
CA PRO A 145 21.81 -11.63 -5.41
C PRO A 145 22.06 -10.73 -4.20
N LEU A 146 23.29 -10.24 -4.03
CA LEU A 146 23.65 -9.42 -2.87
C LEU A 146 23.02 -8.02 -2.93
N ILE A 147 23.08 -7.39 -4.11
CA ILE A 147 22.45 -6.09 -4.34
C ILE A 147 20.93 -6.21 -4.29
N ALA A 148 20.37 -7.26 -4.87
CA ALA A 148 18.95 -7.55 -4.79
C ALA A 148 18.47 -7.67 -3.35
N LEU A 149 19.23 -8.33 -2.48
CA LEU A 149 18.90 -8.46 -1.05
C LEU A 149 18.90 -7.09 -0.34
N GLN A 150 19.87 -6.22 -0.63
CA GLN A 150 19.94 -4.87 -0.07
C GLN A 150 18.74 -4.00 -0.51
N LEU A 151 18.36 -4.08 -1.79
CA LEU A 151 17.22 -3.32 -2.33
C LEU A 151 15.89 -3.76 -1.72
N ILE A 152 15.72 -5.07 -1.50
CA ILE A 152 14.49 -5.63 -0.93
C ILE A 152 14.40 -5.43 0.58
N TYR A 153 15.53 -5.30 1.28
CA TYR A 153 15.54 -5.14 2.73
C TYR A 153 14.69 -3.95 3.20
N LEU A 154 14.74 -2.82 2.52
CA LEU A 154 13.92 -1.65 2.83
C LEU A 154 12.43 -1.89 2.55
N GLY A 155 12.11 -2.58 1.46
CA GLY A 155 10.74 -2.99 1.14
C GLY A 155 10.20 -4.02 2.14
N PHE A 156 11.05 -4.94 2.59
CA PHE A 156 10.69 -5.94 3.59
C PHE A 156 10.31 -5.31 4.94
N LEU A 157 10.97 -4.24 5.35
CA LEU A 157 10.56 -3.47 6.55
C LEU A 157 9.12 -2.96 6.42
N GLY A 158 8.72 -2.45 5.26
CA GLY A 158 7.34 -2.03 4.99
C GLY A 158 6.35 -3.20 5.13
N VAL A 159 6.69 -4.36 4.58
CA VAL A 159 5.87 -5.59 4.70
C VAL A 159 5.72 -6.00 6.17
N VAL A 160 6.81 -6.03 6.92
CA VAL A 160 6.79 -6.39 8.35
C VAL A 160 5.90 -5.43 9.14
N ILE A 161 5.98 -4.13 8.88
CA ILE A 161 5.14 -3.12 9.52
C ILE A 161 3.66 -3.38 9.21
N VAL A 162 3.30 -3.64 7.95
CA VAL A 162 1.91 -3.94 7.57
C VAL A 162 1.40 -5.21 8.26
N ILE A 163 2.19 -6.28 8.27
CA ILE A 163 1.83 -7.53 8.96
C ILE A 163 1.66 -7.26 10.46
N PHE A 164 2.58 -6.55 11.09
CA PHE A 164 2.49 -6.20 12.52
C PHE A 164 1.24 -5.40 12.84
N MET A 165 0.93 -4.39 12.02
CA MET A 165 -0.27 -3.59 12.17
C MET A 165 -1.53 -4.45 12.05
N PHE A 166 -1.57 -5.34 11.07
CA PHE A 166 -2.71 -6.23 10.84
C PHE A 166 -2.90 -7.19 12.03
N VAL A 167 -1.83 -7.83 12.49
CA VAL A 167 -1.89 -8.72 13.66
C VAL A 167 -2.35 -7.98 14.90
N ARG A 168 -1.89 -6.74 15.11
CA ARG A 168 -2.31 -5.92 16.25
C ARG A 168 -3.78 -5.51 16.19
N GLU A 169 -4.31 -5.18 15.02
CA GLU A 169 -5.74 -4.83 14.87
C GLU A 169 -6.64 -6.07 15.02
N LEU A 170 -6.11 -7.29 14.75
CA LEU A 170 -6.82 -8.56 14.92
C LEU A 170 -6.75 -9.12 16.34
N SER A 171 -5.78 -8.70 17.16
CA SER A 171 -5.70 -9.18 18.54
C SER A 171 -6.79 -8.52 19.37
N PRO A 172 -7.78 -9.28 19.85
CA PRO A 172 -8.75 -8.73 20.81
C PRO A 172 -8.00 -8.28 22.05
N GLY A 173 -8.15 -6.99 22.41
CA GLY A 173 -7.69 -6.45 23.67
C GLY A 173 -8.45 -7.05 24.86
#